data_0353984c5c2763f147d0243e86a111c7
#
_entry.id   0353984c5c2763f147d0243e86a111c7
#
_cell.length_a   1.000
_cell.length_b   1.000
_cell.length_c   1.000
_cell.angle_alpha   90.00
_cell.angle_beta   90.00
_cell.angle_gamma   90.00
#
_symmetry.space_group_name_H-M   'P 1'
#
loop_
_entity.id
_entity.type
_entity.pdbx_description
1 polymer ?
#
loop_
_entity_poly.entity_id
_entity_poly.type
_entity_poly.pdbx_seq_one_letter_code
_entity_poly.pdbx_strand_id
1 'polypeptide(L)'
;MRRTWAAYPAAGRGAADAARLGDAAGRMLRANWREGVTRDGVEYGYTRPDRVKYPDQFLWDSCFHAVAWSHIDPARARRELRTLVAAQRPDGLIGHTVFWSGRVRLTRAFSYNLIARSDGSTATIQPPLLAWAWAEVADRSPDDPGFRAEGLAPLRRLHAWLDRERADEDGLLGILQPDESGLDATPAYDAPLGARAHPFPGFLHLLLFNRRRRFSYRRVVAEGGFHAVDPLVNAAWALAWEGMARLGEPGAAERSGRVTAALVERLWDPERAIFRPLGPDGRPLRVATWAGLAPLALPGLPDEVAARAIEAQLLDPARFWLPFPVPSVSAAEPSFRPGDTGRPIRRYWRGPTWLFATRFAVDGLLRAGREDAARDLARRTAALVLRQGFREYYDPYTGRGLGARAFGVSAMALDALLRAEGASP
;
A
#
# COMPACT_ATOMS: atom_id res chain seq x y z
N MET A 1 -1.77 36.25 8.78
CA MET A 1 -0.62 36.42 7.86
C MET A 1 -0.70 35.36 6.76
N ARG A 2 -1.17 35.73 5.57
CA ARG A 2 -1.14 34.86 4.39
C ARG A 2 0.32 34.78 3.93
N ARG A 3 0.99 33.65 4.19
CA ARG A 3 2.29 33.37 3.57
C ARG A 3 2.01 33.10 2.09
N THR A 4 2.43 34.03 1.22
CA THR A 4 2.52 33.80 -0.22
C THR A 4 3.49 32.65 -0.45
N TRP A 5 2.95 31.50 -0.82
CA TRP A 5 3.75 30.35 -1.22
C TRP A 5 4.53 30.72 -2.47
N ALA A 6 5.83 30.69 -2.40
CA ALA A 6 6.67 30.82 -3.59
C ALA A 6 6.17 29.81 -4.63
N ALA A 7 5.75 30.32 -5.79
CA ALA A 7 5.32 29.47 -6.88
C ALA A 7 6.38 28.40 -7.14
N TYR A 8 5.98 27.15 -7.07
CA TYR A 8 6.83 26.06 -7.50
C TYR A 8 7.25 26.35 -8.94
N PRO A 9 8.53 26.16 -9.33
CA PRO A 9 8.94 26.38 -10.69
C PRO A 9 8.03 25.55 -11.59
N ALA A 10 7.32 26.28 -12.47
CA ALA A 10 6.33 25.71 -13.36
C ALA A 10 6.94 24.53 -14.11
N ALA A 11 6.16 23.47 -14.16
CA ALA A 11 6.38 22.27 -14.92
C ALA A 11 6.93 22.55 -16.32
N GLY A 12 8.18 22.31 -16.50
CA GLY A 12 8.77 22.15 -17.81
C GLY A 12 9.46 20.79 -17.86
N ARG A 13 9.05 19.91 -18.77
CA ARG A 13 9.82 18.75 -19.23
C ARG A 13 9.44 17.39 -18.65
N GLY A 14 8.18 17.00 -18.72
CA GLY A 14 7.72 15.68 -18.27
C GLY A 14 8.59 14.50 -18.73
N ALA A 15 8.96 14.47 -20.01
CA ALA A 15 9.82 13.41 -20.57
C ALA A 15 11.25 13.43 -20.01
N ALA A 16 11.87 14.63 -19.88
CA ALA A 16 13.23 14.74 -19.33
C ALA A 16 13.29 14.40 -17.85
N ASP A 17 12.26 14.77 -17.07
CA ASP A 17 12.17 14.41 -15.67
C ASP A 17 11.85 12.93 -15.48
N ALA A 18 11.05 12.32 -16.36
CA ALA A 18 10.80 10.87 -16.35
C ALA A 18 12.10 10.09 -16.64
N ALA A 19 12.90 10.49 -17.61
CA ALA A 19 14.19 9.84 -17.88
C ALA A 19 15.16 9.96 -16.68
N ARG A 20 15.32 11.15 -16.11
CA ARG A 20 16.16 11.38 -14.93
C ARG A 20 15.69 10.58 -13.71
N LEU A 21 14.38 10.54 -13.51
CA LEU A 21 13.77 9.81 -12.40
C LEU A 21 13.91 8.29 -12.60
N GLY A 22 13.74 7.80 -13.84
CA GLY A 22 13.95 6.41 -14.21
C GLY A 22 15.37 5.93 -13.94
N ASP A 23 16.37 6.72 -14.38
CA ASP A 23 17.79 6.44 -14.12
C ASP A 23 18.11 6.40 -12.61
N ALA A 24 17.61 7.39 -11.86
CA ALA A 24 17.83 7.48 -10.43
C ALA A 24 17.12 6.34 -9.66
N ALA A 25 15.88 6.03 -10.04
CA ALA A 25 15.12 4.89 -9.48
C ALA A 25 15.81 3.56 -9.77
N GLY A 26 16.27 3.36 -11.02
CA GLY A 26 17.00 2.16 -11.40
C GLY A 26 18.28 1.94 -10.60
N ARG A 27 19.06 3.01 -10.37
CA ARG A 27 20.26 2.92 -9.49
C ARG A 27 19.89 2.55 -8.06
N MET A 28 18.88 3.18 -7.49
CA MET A 28 18.43 2.93 -6.10
C MET A 28 17.86 1.53 -5.95
N LEU A 29 16.97 1.10 -6.84
CA LEU A 29 16.35 -0.22 -6.80
C LEU A 29 17.40 -1.35 -7.00
N ARG A 30 18.38 -1.18 -7.93
CA ARG A 30 19.50 -2.12 -8.08
C ARG A 30 20.33 -2.21 -6.80
N ALA A 31 20.57 -1.11 -6.12
CA ALA A 31 21.30 -1.11 -4.85
C ALA A 31 20.52 -1.83 -3.73
N ASN A 32 19.18 -1.78 -3.77
CA ASN A 32 18.30 -2.48 -2.82
C ASN A 32 18.05 -3.94 -3.20
N TRP A 33 18.37 -4.36 -4.42
CA TRP A 33 18.16 -5.72 -4.89
C TRP A 33 18.91 -6.74 -4.04
N ARG A 34 18.27 -7.86 -3.76
CA ARG A 34 18.85 -9.03 -3.08
C ARG A 34 18.40 -10.29 -3.80
N GLU A 35 19.34 -11.16 -4.06
CA GLU A 35 19.07 -12.47 -4.66
C GLU A 35 19.91 -13.56 -3.99
N GLY A 36 19.53 -14.81 -4.21
CA GLY A 36 20.20 -15.97 -3.69
C GLY A 36 19.41 -17.24 -3.89
N VAL A 37 19.88 -18.29 -3.25
CA VAL A 37 19.24 -19.60 -3.22
C VAL A 37 19.08 -20.01 -1.76
N THR A 38 17.90 -20.51 -1.39
CA THR A 38 17.67 -21.08 -0.04
C THR A 38 18.39 -22.40 0.13
N ARG A 39 18.46 -22.93 1.36
CA ARG A 39 19.03 -24.26 1.62
C ARG A 39 18.31 -25.37 0.87
N ASP A 40 17.03 -25.20 0.61
CA ASP A 40 16.18 -26.17 -0.06
C ASP A 40 16.15 -25.95 -1.59
N GLY A 41 17.08 -25.15 -2.12
CA GLY A 41 17.27 -24.94 -3.56
C GLY A 41 16.31 -23.93 -4.21
N VAL A 42 15.50 -23.21 -3.44
CA VAL A 42 14.58 -22.20 -4.00
C VAL A 42 15.35 -20.92 -4.31
N GLU A 43 15.35 -20.52 -5.59
CA GLU A 43 15.90 -19.24 -6.01
C GLU A 43 14.99 -18.08 -5.64
N TYR A 44 15.57 -16.97 -5.18
CA TYR A 44 14.86 -15.74 -4.90
C TYR A 44 15.58 -14.51 -5.45
N GLY A 45 14.81 -13.48 -5.77
CA GLY A 45 15.33 -12.18 -6.17
C GLY A 45 14.26 -11.11 -5.92
N TYR A 46 14.53 -10.17 -5.01
CA TYR A 46 13.60 -9.13 -4.61
C TYR A 46 14.29 -7.82 -4.23
N THR A 47 13.55 -6.74 -4.26
CA THR A 47 13.97 -5.43 -3.79
C THR A 47 13.64 -5.29 -2.30
N ARG A 48 14.65 -5.01 -1.47
CA ARG A 48 14.42 -4.62 -0.08
C ARG A 48 13.82 -3.20 -0.05
N PRO A 49 12.76 -2.94 0.72
CA PRO A 49 12.26 -1.58 0.88
C PRO A 49 13.35 -0.60 1.32
N ASP A 50 14.22 -1.01 2.25
CA ASP A 50 15.48 -0.35 2.59
C ASP A 50 16.52 -1.40 3.04
N ARG A 51 17.78 -1.24 2.64
CA ARG A 51 18.83 -2.25 2.89
C ARG A 51 19.12 -2.49 4.37
N VAL A 52 18.90 -1.49 5.22
CA VAL A 52 19.26 -1.52 6.64
C VAL A 52 18.02 -1.68 7.50
N LYS A 53 16.99 -0.85 7.25
CA LYS A 53 15.80 -0.78 8.09
C LYS A 53 14.82 -1.92 7.78
N TYR A 54 14.67 -2.27 6.50
CA TYR A 54 13.73 -3.27 6.00
C TYR A 54 14.41 -4.27 5.07
N PRO A 55 15.24 -5.19 5.60
CA PRO A 55 16.08 -6.07 4.77
C PRO A 55 15.34 -7.30 4.21
N ASP A 56 14.11 -7.53 4.62
CA ASP A 56 13.28 -8.66 4.21
C ASP A 56 12.34 -8.28 3.07
N GLN A 57 11.66 -9.23 2.46
CA GLN A 57 10.67 -8.98 1.42
C GLN A 57 9.31 -8.71 2.05
N PHE A 58 8.67 -7.60 1.68
CA PHE A 58 7.32 -7.23 2.10
C PHE A 58 6.37 -7.34 0.92
N LEU A 59 5.15 -7.84 1.13
CA LEU A 59 4.22 -8.18 0.05
C LEU A 59 3.85 -6.95 -0.78
N TRP A 60 3.25 -5.93 -0.17
CA TRP A 60 2.78 -4.79 -0.94
C TRP A 60 3.90 -3.90 -1.46
N ASP A 61 5.03 -3.81 -0.71
CA ASP A 61 6.24 -3.13 -1.18
C ASP A 61 6.76 -3.77 -2.46
N SER A 62 6.86 -5.11 -2.51
CA SER A 62 7.27 -5.84 -3.70
C SER A 62 6.32 -5.62 -4.88
N CYS A 63 5.02 -5.47 -4.63
CA CYS A 63 4.06 -5.13 -5.69
C CYS A 63 4.40 -3.76 -6.30
N PHE A 64 4.65 -2.75 -5.49
CA PHE A 64 5.07 -1.43 -5.97
C PHE A 64 6.45 -1.42 -6.60
N HIS A 65 7.41 -2.18 -6.03
CA HIS A 65 8.73 -2.34 -6.64
C HIS A 65 8.64 -2.96 -8.03
N ALA A 66 7.85 -4.02 -8.18
CA ALA A 66 7.66 -4.68 -9.47
C ALA A 66 7.04 -3.76 -10.52
N VAL A 67 6.04 -2.94 -10.14
CA VAL A 67 5.47 -1.94 -11.05
C VAL A 67 6.51 -0.89 -11.42
N ALA A 68 7.31 -0.38 -10.49
CA ALA A 68 8.39 0.55 -10.81
C ALA A 68 9.47 -0.10 -11.69
N TRP A 69 9.86 -1.34 -11.41
CA TRP A 69 10.79 -2.12 -12.23
C TRP A 69 10.28 -2.35 -13.64
N SER A 70 8.98 -2.54 -13.86
CA SER A 70 8.44 -2.81 -15.20
C SER A 70 8.71 -1.70 -16.22
N HIS A 71 8.96 -0.48 -15.74
CA HIS A 71 9.41 0.66 -16.58
C HIS A 71 10.93 0.71 -16.80
N ILE A 72 11.73 -0.08 -16.09
CA ILE A 72 13.19 0.03 -16.04
C ILE A 72 13.86 -1.28 -16.46
N ASP A 73 13.38 -2.39 -15.91
CA ASP A 73 13.90 -3.75 -16.12
C ASP A 73 12.76 -4.76 -15.90
N PRO A 74 11.97 -5.05 -16.94
CA PRO A 74 10.83 -5.96 -16.84
C PRO A 74 11.19 -7.38 -16.33
N ALA A 75 12.41 -7.85 -16.61
CA ALA A 75 12.85 -9.15 -16.11
C ALA A 75 12.96 -9.18 -14.59
N ARG A 76 13.46 -8.11 -13.97
CA ARG A 76 13.48 -7.96 -12.51
C ARG A 76 12.08 -7.80 -11.94
N ALA A 77 11.19 -7.08 -12.61
CA ALA A 77 9.80 -6.96 -12.21
C ALA A 77 9.13 -8.34 -12.09
N ARG A 78 9.26 -9.17 -13.12
CA ARG A 78 8.73 -10.54 -13.12
C ARG A 78 9.37 -11.40 -12.04
N ARG A 79 10.70 -11.33 -11.87
CA ARG A 79 11.42 -12.11 -10.86
C ARG A 79 10.99 -11.76 -9.45
N GLU A 80 10.73 -10.50 -9.14
CA GLU A 80 10.25 -10.07 -7.82
C GLU A 80 8.88 -10.68 -7.49
N LEU A 81 7.94 -10.68 -8.43
CA LEU A 81 6.62 -11.28 -8.26
C LEU A 81 6.67 -12.82 -8.19
N ARG A 82 7.48 -13.47 -9.04
CA ARG A 82 7.76 -14.91 -8.96
C ARG A 82 8.33 -15.30 -7.59
N THR A 83 9.20 -14.46 -7.04
CA THR A 83 9.76 -14.67 -5.70
C THR A 83 8.68 -14.62 -4.61
N LEU A 84 7.74 -13.68 -4.66
CA LEU A 84 6.60 -13.67 -3.72
C LEU A 84 5.78 -14.96 -3.80
N VAL A 85 5.47 -15.40 -5.02
CA VAL A 85 4.70 -16.63 -5.25
C VAL A 85 5.45 -17.87 -4.76
N ALA A 86 6.77 -17.93 -4.92
CA ALA A 86 7.60 -19.03 -4.41
C ALA A 86 7.55 -19.14 -2.87
N ALA A 87 7.19 -18.08 -2.15
CA ALA A 87 6.98 -18.09 -0.71
C ALA A 87 5.57 -18.47 -0.28
N GLN A 88 4.67 -18.79 -1.23
CA GLN A 88 3.29 -19.13 -0.92
C GLN A 88 3.19 -20.38 -0.07
N ARG A 89 2.49 -20.29 1.04
CA ARG A 89 2.25 -21.41 1.96
C ARG A 89 1.32 -22.45 1.33
N PRO A 90 1.33 -23.69 1.83
CA PRO A 90 0.44 -24.74 1.34
C PRO A 90 -1.06 -24.40 1.46
N ASP A 91 -1.43 -23.59 2.47
CA ASP A 91 -2.81 -23.12 2.68
C ASP A 91 -3.25 -22.00 1.71
N GLY A 92 -2.30 -21.43 0.95
CA GLY A 92 -2.50 -20.36 -0.03
C GLY A 92 -2.04 -18.97 0.42
N LEU A 93 -1.74 -18.77 1.69
CA LEU A 93 -1.27 -17.47 2.20
C LEU A 93 0.12 -17.11 1.63
N ILE A 94 0.27 -15.85 1.24
CA ILE A 94 1.57 -15.17 1.14
C ILE A 94 1.57 -14.12 2.26
N GLY A 95 2.45 -14.30 3.25
CA GLY A 95 2.46 -13.46 4.44
C GLY A 95 2.93 -12.03 4.17
N HIS A 96 2.60 -11.12 5.07
CA HIS A 96 3.03 -9.72 5.09
C HIS A 96 4.54 -9.57 4.84
N THR A 97 5.37 -10.36 5.53
CA THR A 97 6.83 -10.38 5.39
C THR A 97 7.33 -11.79 5.12
N VAL A 98 8.22 -11.93 4.15
CA VAL A 98 8.90 -13.19 3.78
C VAL A 98 10.37 -13.12 4.15
N PHE A 99 10.89 -14.18 4.78
CA PHE A 99 12.24 -14.29 5.32
C PHE A 99 13.09 -15.28 4.52
N TRP A 100 13.71 -14.83 3.45
CA TRP A 100 14.54 -15.65 2.56
C TRP A 100 15.88 -16.09 3.18
N SER A 101 16.31 -15.46 4.27
CA SER A 101 17.57 -15.80 4.95
C SER A 101 17.48 -17.00 5.89
N GLY A 102 16.37 -17.74 5.87
CA GLY A 102 16.14 -18.89 6.75
C GLY A 102 15.61 -18.48 8.13
N ARG A 103 16.01 -19.23 9.18
CA ARG A 103 15.48 -19.08 10.53
C ARG A 103 15.53 -17.65 11.07
N VAL A 104 14.39 -17.08 11.42
CA VAL A 104 14.29 -15.74 12.01
C VAL A 104 15.04 -15.70 13.36
N ARG A 105 15.91 -14.71 13.55
CA ARG A 105 16.63 -14.53 14.83
C ARG A 105 15.63 -14.33 15.98
N LEU A 106 16.00 -14.79 17.19
CA LEU A 106 15.13 -14.74 18.36
C LEU A 106 14.59 -13.33 18.63
N THR A 107 15.47 -12.33 18.53
CA THR A 107 15.14 -10.92 18.72
C THR A 107 14.10 -10.41 17.72
N ARG A 108 14.10 -10.94 16.49
CA ARG A 108 13.12 -10.59 15.46
C ARG A 108 11.81 -11.38 15.60
N ALA A 109 11.86 -12.63 16.07
CA ALA A 109 10.67 -13.46 16.25
C ALA A 109 9.66 -12.83 17.23
N PHE A 110 10.11 -12.00 18.16
CA PHE A 110 9.25 -11.24 19.08
C PHE A 110 8.58 -10.00 18.45
N SER A 111 9.13 -9.49 17.36
CA SER A 111 8.62 -8.29 16.68
C SER A 111 7.92 -8.59 15.35
N TYR A 112 7.80 -9.87 14.98
CA TYR A 112 7.10 -10.29 13.77
C TYR A 112 5.95 -11.24 14.10
N ASN A 113 4.91 -11.19 13.27
CA ASN A 113 3.66 -11.95 13.41
C ASN A 113 3.84 -13.40 12.94
N LEU A 114 4.70 -14.16 13.61
CA LEU A 114 4.99 -15.57 13.33
C LEU A 114 4.19 -16.48 14.27
N ILE A 115 3.69 -17.60 13.75
CA ILE A 115 3.15 -18.69 14.57
C ILE A 115 4.31 -19.49 15.16
N ALA A 116 5.23 -19.92 14.30
CA ALA A 116 6.46 -20.59 14.69
C ALA A 116 7.69 -19.89 14.11
N ARG A 117 8.85 -20.01 14.78
CA ARG A 117 10.12 -19.42 14.32
C ARG A 117 10.67 -20.06 13.03
N SER A 118 10.22 -21.24 12.70
CA SER A 118 10.52 -21.95 11.46
C SER A 118 9.71 -21.47 10.27
N ASP A 119 8.68 -20.62 10.50
CA ASP A 119 7.85 -20.10 9.42
C ASP A 119 8.70 -19.17 8.53
N GLY A 120 8.65 -19.42 7.23
CA GLY A 120 9.34 -18.60 6.23
C GLY A 120 8.67 -17.24 5.99
N SER A 121 7.46 -17.04 6.53
CA SER A 121 6.69 -15.79 6.41
C SER A 121 5.79 -15.55 7.62
N THR A 122 5.33 -14.30 7.77
CA THR A 122 4.34 -13.92 8.79
C THR A 122 2.98 -14.57 8.54
N ALA A 123 2.15 -14.63 9.59
CA ALA A 123 0.77 -15.14 9.54
C ALA A 123 -0.27 -14.01 9.32
N THR A 124 0.19 -12.81 9.06
CA THR A 124 -0.62 -11.60 8.81
C THR A 124 -0.64 -11.25 7.33
N ILE A 125 -1.65 -10.49 6.92
CA ILE A 125 -1.80 -9.95 5.57
C ILE A 125 -1.20 -8.54 5.44
N GLN A 126 -1.10 -8.06 4.23
CA GLN A 126 -0.98 -6.63 3.85
C GLN A 126 -2.03 -6.32 2.80
N PRO A 127 -2.24 -5.05 2.39
CA PRO A 127 -3.12 -4.74 1.27
C PRO A 127 -2.83 -5.65 0.07
N PRO A 128 -3.79 -6.47 -0.40
CA PRO A 128 -3.52 -7.62 -1.26
C PRO A 128 -3.36 -7.22 -2.74
N LEU A 129 -2.32 -6.46 -3.06
CA LEU A 129 -2.08 -5.90 -4.39
C LEU A 129 -1.38 -6.85 -5.38
N LEU A 130 -1.13 -8.12 -5.03
CA LEU A 130 -0.28 -9.00 -5.85
C LEU A 130 -0.87 -9.25 -7.25
N ALA A 131 -2.18 -9.51 -7.38
CA ALA A 131 -2.79 -9.75 -8.68
C ALA A 131 -2.85 -8.46 -9.53
N TRP A 132 -3.09 -7.31 -8.90
CA TRP A 132 -2.97 -6.02 -9.55
C TRP A 132 -1.56 -5.78 -10.10
N ALA A 133 -0.53 -5.98 -9.28
CA ALA A 133 0.86 -5.81 -9.71
C ALA A 133 1.26 -6.80 -10.81
N TRP A 134 0.76 -8.05 -10.72
CA TRP A 134 1.01 -9.06 -11.75
C TRP A 134 0.44 -8.63 -13.09
N ALA A 135 -0.78 -8.11 -13.13
CA ALA A 135 -1.41 -7.60 -14.35
C ALA A 135 -0.64 -6.38 -14.90
N GLU A 136 -0.27 -5.42 -14.03
CA GLU A 136 0.53 -4.25 -14.42
C GLU A 136 1.87 -4.65 -15.09
N VAL A 137 2.56 -5.65 -14.51
CA VAL A 137 3.83 -6.15 -15.05
C VAL A 137 3.61 -6.97 -16.33
N ALA A 138 2.55 -7.78 -16.39
CA ALA A 138 2.24 -8.59 -17.57
C ALA A 138 1.91 -7.72 -18.79
N ASP A 139 1.19 -6.63 -18.61
CA ASP A 139 0.87 -5.69 -19.69
C ASP A 139 2.14 -4.99 -20.26
N ARG A 140 3.21 -4.90 -19.47
CA ARG A 140 4.51 -4.32 -19.87
C ARG A 140 5.57 -5.37 -20.17
N SER A 141 5.18 -6.63 -20.35
CA SER A 141 6.09 -7.75 -20.60
C SER A 141 5.73 -8.51 -21.89
N PRO A 142 5.69 -7.85 -23.06
CA PRO A 142 5.37 -8.53 -24.31
C PRO A 142 6.42 -9.58 -24.71
N ASP A 143 7.62 -9.48 -24.15
CA ASP A 143 8.74 -10.41 -24.32
C ASP A 143 8.56 -11.76 -23.55
N ASP A 144 7.60 -11.84 -22.62
CA ASP A 144 7.29 -13.05 -21.84
C ASP A 144 5.76 -13.25 -21.77
N PRO A 145 5.13 -13.70 -22.87
CA PRO A 145 3.67 -13.86 -22.91
C PRO A 145 3.16 -14.94 -21.94
N GLY A 146 4.02 -15.88 -21.54
CA GLY A 146 3.70 -16.92 -20.56
C GLY A 146 3.52 -16.40 -19.15
N PHE A 147 4.14 -15.26 -18.81
CA PHE A 147 4.07 -14.67 -17.48
C PHE A 147 2.63 -14.37 -17.04
N ARG A 148 1.77 -13.92 -17.94
CA ARG A 148 0.35 -13.66 -17.67
C ARG A 148 -0.37 -14.89 -17.12
N ALA A 149 -0.24 -16.03 -17.78
CA ALA A 149 -0.89 -17.28 -17.39
C ALA A 149 -0.25 -17.92 -16.14
N GLU A 150 1.05 -17.79 -15.99
CA GLU A 150 1.81 -18.32 -14.86
C GLU A 150 1.27 -17.86 -13.50
N GLY A 151 0.82 -16.60 -13.39
CA GLY A 151 0.29 -16.02 -12.16
C GLY A 151 -1.06 -16.59 -11.71
N LEU A 152 -1.90 -17.08 -12.62
CA LEU A 152 -3.30 -17.41 -12.30
C LEU A 152 -3.45 -18.44 -11.19
N ALA A 153 -2.73 -19.56 -11.24
CA ALA A 153 -2.88 -20.63 -10.26
C ALA A 153 -2.50 -20.19 -8.82
N PRO A 154 -1.32 -19.57 -8.57
CA PRO A 154 -0.99 -19.09 -7.24
C PRO A 154 -1.86 -17.93 -6.76
N LEU A 155 -2.26 -17.03 -7.65
CA LEU A 155 -3.17 -15.93 -7.31
C LEU A 155 -4.56 -16.45 -6.91
N ARG A 156 -5.12 -17.44 -7.61
CA ARG A 156 -6.35 -18.12 -7.19
C ARG A 156 -6.26 -18.70 -5.77
N ARG A 157 -5.14 -19.34 -5.43
CA ARG A 157 -4.93 -19.88 -4.08
C ARG A 157 -4.89 -18.79 -3.03
N LEU A 158 -4.22 -17.65 -3.33
CA LEU A 158 -4.19 -16.50 -2.41
C LEU A 158 -5.59 -15.90 -2.22
N HIS A 159 -6.33 -15.69 -3.32
CA HIS A 159 -7.71 -15.16 -3.27
C HIS A 159 -8.63 -16.11 -2.49
N ALA A 160 -8.56 -17.41 -2.72
CA ALA A 160 -9.35 -18.39 -1.99
C ALA A 160 -9.00 -18.41 -0.48
N TRP A 161 -7.73 -18.18 -0.12
CA TRP A 161 -7.34 -18.04 1.27
C TRP A 161 -7.93 -16.77 1.90
N LEU A 162 -7.83 -15.63 1.21
CA LEU A 162 -8.39 -14.35 1.68
C LEU A 162 -9.91 -14.42 1.86
N ASP A 163 -10.62 -14.96 0.90
CA ASP A 163 -12.08 -15.18 0.97
C ASP A 163 -12.44 -16.05 2.19
N ARG A 164 -11.73 -17.15 2.40
CA ARG A 164 -12.05 -18.09 3.48
C ARG A 164 -11.69 -17.58 4.87
N GLU A 165 -10.52 -16.93 4.99
CA GLU A 165 -9.93 -16.60 6.29
C GLU A 165 -10.16 -15.16 6.74
N ARG A 166 -10.54 -14.25 5.85
CA ARG A 166 -10.61 -12.82 6.13
C ARG A 166 -11.89 -12.13 5.67
N ALA A 167 -12.58 -12.67 4.65
CA ALA A 167 -13.79 -12.02 4.16
C ALA A 167 -14.98 -12.25 5.11
N ASP A 168 -15.78 -11.20 5.25
CA ASP A 168 -17.11 -11.26 5.87
C ASP A 168 -18.18 -11.69 4.83
N GLU A 169 -19.46 -11.68 5.22
CA GLU A 169 -20.58 -12.07 4.39
C GLU A 169 -20.76 -11.20 3.12
N ASP A 170 -20.34 -9.95 3.18
CA ASP A 170 -20.38 -9.02 2.04
C ASP A 170 -19.10 -9.11 1.18
N GLY A 171 -18.15 -9.93 1.56
CA GLY A 171 -16.89 -10.16 0.87
C GLY A 171 -15.81 -9.10 1.16
N LEU A 172 -15.99 -8.27 2.20
CA LEU A 172 -14.98 -7.33 2.65
C LEU A 172 -13.98 -8.00 3.60
N LEU A 173 -12.70 -7.69 3.41
CA LEU A 173 -11.62 -8.24 4.24
C LEU A 173 -11.49 -7.49 5.56
N GLY A 174 -11.39 -8.26 6.65
CA GLY A 174 -11.06 -7.76 7.97
C GLY A 174 -9.57 -7.89 8.30
N ILE A 175 -9.06 -6.94 9.09
CA ILE A 175 -7.70 -6.92 9.65
C ILE A 175 -7.71 -7.22 11.15
N LEU A 176 -6.61 -7.79 11.66
CA LEU A 176 -6.42 -8.17 13.06
C LEU A 176 -5.55 -7.19 13.85
N GLN A 177 -4.89 -6.29 13.17
CA GLN A 177 -3.98 -5.31 13.74
C GLN A 177 -3.65 -4.22 12.71
N PRO A 178 -3.28 -3.01 13.17
CA PRO A 178 -3.06 -1.87 12.28
C PRO A 178 -2.05 -2.08 11.16
N ASP A 179 -0.98 -2.85 11.40
CA ASP A 179 0.06 -3.12 10.40
C ASP A 179 -0.44 -3.92 9.18
N GLU A 180 -1.53 -4.69 9.32
CA GLU A 180 -2.17 -5.35 8.18
C GLU A 180 -2.80 -4.37 7.18
N SER A 181 -3.13 -3.13 7.62
CA SER A 181 -3.57 -2.08 6.70
C SER A 181 -2.42 -1.41 5.93
N GLY A 182 -1.16 -1.72 6.28
CA GLY A 182 0.02 -1.02 5.78
C GLY A 182 0.29 0.31 6.49
N LEU A 183 -0.60 0.76 7.40
CA LEU A 183 -0.49 2.02 8.13
C LEU A 183 -0.32 1.77 9.64
N ASP A 184 0.77 1.17 10.04
CA ASP A 184 1.03 0.56 11.36
C ASP A 184 0.65 1.43 12.57
N ALA A 185 0.97 2.71 12.52
CA ALA A 185 0.77 3.63 13.65
C ALA A 185 -0.25 4.73 13.34
N THR A 186 -1.13 4.48 12.38
CA THR A 186 -2.18 5.43 12.01
C THR A 186 -3.08 5.77 13.20
N PRO A 187 -3.49 7.05 13.36
CA PRO A 187 -4.41 7.43 14.42
C PRO A 187 -5.85 6.93 14.19
N ALA A 188 -6.14 6.38 13.02
CA ALA A 188 -7.46 5.81 12.72
C ALA A 188 -7.90 4.77 13.75
N TYR A 189 -6.95 3.99 14.28
CA TYR A 189 -7.21 2.92 15.25
C TYR A 189 -6.93 3.26 16.70
N ASP A 190 -6.59 4.52 17.03
CA ASP A 190 -6.32 4.91 18.42
C ASP A 190 -7.54 4.70 19.33
N ALA A 191 -8.75 5.04 18.86
CA ALA A 191 -9.96 4.90 19.65
C ALA A 191 -10.27 3.45 20.03
N PRO A 192 -10.35 2.47 19.10
CA PRO A 192 -10.60 1.09 19.45
C PRO A 192 -9.45 0.41 20.20
N LEU A 193 -8.23 0.91 20.09
CA LEU A 193 -7.09 0.42 20.85
C LEU A 193 -7.02 1.01 22.27
N GLY A 194 -7.57 2.20 22.48
CA GLY A 194 -7.56 2.90 23.77
C GLY A 194 -6.14 3.06 24.33
N ALA A 195 -5.93 2.66 25.59
CA ALA A 195 -4.61 2.69 26.23
C ALA A 195 -3.54 1.86 25.49
N ARG A 196 -3.96 0.92 24.63
CA ARG A 196 -3.09 0.09 23.77
C ARG A 196 -2.66 0.78 22.48
N ALA A 197 -3.15 2.00 22.21
CA ALA A 197 -2.68 2.81 21.07
C ALA A 197 -1.22 3.25 21.20
N HIS A 198 -0.60 3.03 22.37
CA HIS A 198 0.84 3.21 22.52
C HIS A 198 1.59 2.18 21.65
N PRO A 199 2.48 2.62 20.75
CA PRO A 199 3.01 1.77 19.68
C PRO A 199 3.62 0.45 20.16
N PHE A 200 4.47 0.46 21.19
CA PHE A 200 5.17 -0.77 21.59
C PHE A 200 4.34 -1.70 22.50
N PRO A 201 3.79 -1.25 23.66
CA PRO A 201 2.97 -2.12 24.49
C PRO A 201 1.70 -2.61 23.77
N GLY A 202 1.09 -1.73 22.94
CA GLY A 202 -0.08 -2.09 22.15
C GLY A 202 0.21 -3.13 21.11
N PHE A 203 1.29 -2.96 20.35
CA PHE A 203 1.75 -3.95 19.38
C PHE A 203 2.04 -5.30 20.04
N LEU A 204 2.76 -5.32 21.14
CA LEU A 204 3.08 -6.56 21.86
C LEU A 204 1.80 -7.26 22.37
N HIS A 205 0.84 -6.49 22.89
CA HIS A 205 -0.45 -7.04 23.30
C HIS A 205 -1.17 -7.72 22.13
N LEU A 206 -1.33 -7.02 21.00
CA LEU A 206 -1.96 -7.57 19.80
C LEU A 206 -1.24 -8.81 19.29
N LEU A 207 0.09 -8.74 19.20
CA LEU A 207 0.92 -9.87 18.79
C LEU A 207 0.68 -11.11 19.67
N LEU A 208 0.72 -10.97 20.98
CA LEU A 208 0.54 -12.10 21.92
C LEU A 208 -0.91 -12.61 21.89
N PHE A 209 -1.90 -11.71 21.81
CA PHE A 209 -3.30 -12.07 21.73
C PHE A 209 -3.58 -12.87 20.44
N ASN A 210 -3.12 -12.37 19.29
CA ASN A 210 -3.34 -12.98 18.00
C ASN A 210 -2.53 -14.30 17.83
N ARG A 211 -1.28 -14.34 18.34
CA ARG A 211 -0.45 -15.56 18.29
C ARG A 211 -1.08 -16.73 19.04
N ARG A 212 -1.66 -16.50 20.23
CA ARG A 212 -2.39 -17.54 20.99
C ARG A 212 -3.57 -18.10 20.20
N ARG A 213 -4.16 -17.30 19.29
CA ARG A 213 -5.27 -17.67 18.40
C ARG A 213 -4.80 -18.08 17.01
N ARG A 214 -3.46 -18.26 16.83
CA ARG A 214 -2.82 -18.63 15.57
C ARG A 214 -3.17 -17.66 14.43
N PHE A 215 -3.40 -16.38 14.72
CA PHE A 215 -3.84 -15.33 13.80
C PHE A 215 -5.15 -15.66 13.03
N SER A 216 -5.99 -16.52 13.59
CA SER A 216 -7.30 -16.81 13.02
C SER A 216 -8.26 -15.64 13.22
N TYR A 217 -8.72 -15.01 12.13
CA TYR A 217 -9.64 -13.88 12.18
C TYR A 217 -10.90 -14.22 12.97
N ARG A 218 -11.54 -15.33 12.64
CA ARG A 218 -12.78 -15.78 13.32
C ARG A 218 -12.60 -15.94 14.83
N ARG A 219 -11.48 -16.51 15.27
CA ARG A 219 -11.21 -16.68 16.73
C ARG A 219 -10.93 -15.35 17.40
N VAL A 220 -10.18 -14.46 16.75
CA VAL A 220 -9.86 -13.14 17.30
C VAL A 220 -11.13 -12.31 17.45
N VAL A 221 -12.02 -12.29 16.46
CA VAL A 221 -13.32 -11.61 16.52
C VAL A 221 -14.22 -12.22 17.60
N ALA A 222 -14.38 -13.54 17.62
CA ALA A 222 -15.24 -14.23 18.59
C ALA A 222 -14.81 -14.02 20.05
N GLU A 223 -13.51 -13.78 20.30
CA GLU A 223 -12.99 -13.54 21.64
C GLU A 223 -12.75 -12.04 21.94
N GLY A 224 -13.40 -11.15 21.17
CA GLY A 224 -13.38 -9.69 21.40
C GLY A 224 -12.02 -9.03 21.18
N GLY A 225 -11.17 -9.63 20.33
CA GLY A 225 -9.91 -9.02 19.93
C GLY A 225 -10.08 -7.84 18.98
N PHE A 226 -9.01 -7.06 18.81
CA PHE A 226 -9.02 -5.98 17.82
C PHE A 226 -9.25 -6.53 16.41
N HIS A 227 -10.15 -5.92 15.70
CA HIS A 227 -10.37 -6.12 14.27
C HIS A 227 -10.95 -4.84 13.66
N ALA A 228 -10.81 -4.70 12.35
CA ALA A 228 -11.40 -3.58 11.62
C ALA A 228 -11.62 -3.97 10.15
N VAL A 229 -12.56 -3.31 9.49
CA VAL A 229 -12.72 -3.34 8.03
C VAL A 229 -12.13 -2.03 7.49
N ASP A 230 -11.03 -2.12 6.75
CA ASP A 230 -10.25 -0.96 6.34
C ASP A 230 -10.49 -0.61 4.87
N PRO A 231 -10.69 0.68 4.50
CA PRO A 231 -10.97 1.06 3.12
C PRO A 231 -9.78 0.84 2.17
N LEU A 232 -8.52 1.00 2.62
CA LEU A 232 -7.36 0.74 1.77
C LEU A 232 -7.19 -0.75 1.49
N VAL A 233 -7.34 -1.60 2.51
CA VAL A 233 -7.25 -3.07 2.33
C VAL A 233 -8.30 -3.54 1.35
N ASN A 234 -9.52 -3.01 1.45
CA ASN A 234 -10.62 -3.42 0.58
C ASN A 234 -10.58 -2.76 -0.81
N ALA A 235 -10.03 -1.56 -0.94
CA ALA A 235 -9.68 -1.00 -2.25
C ALA A 235 -8.59 -1.85 -2.95
N ALA A 236 -7.56 -2.26 -2.22
CA ALA A 236 -6.54 -3.17 -2.74
C ALA A 236 -7.14 -4.53 -3.11
N TRP A 237 -8.12 -5.03 -2.36
CA TRP A 237 -8.83 -6.27 -2.65
C TRP A 237 -9.66 -6.18 -3.93
N ALA A 238 -10.40 -5.08 -4.13
CA ALA A 238 -11.12 -4.84 -5.38
C ALA A 238 -10.15 -4.72 -6.57
N LEU A 239 -9.03 -3.99 -6.41
CA LEU A 239 -7.98 -3.91 -7.44
C LEU A 239 -7.31 -5.27 -7.72
N ALA A 240 -7.18 -6.14 -6.71
CA ALA A 240 -6.69 -7.50 -6.93
C ALA A 240 -7.63 -8.32 -7.81
N TRP A 241 -8.95 -8.23 -7.59
CA TRP A 241 -9.93 -8.86 -8.47
C TRP A 241 -9.95 -8.24 -9.87
N GLU A 242 -9.76 -6.94 -9.99
CA GLU A 242 -9.57 -6.27 -11.29
C GLU A 242 -8.31 -6.80 -12.00
N GLY A 243 -7.21 -6.97 -11.25
CA GLY A 243 -5.99 -7.59 -11.77
C GLY A 243 -6.24 -9.02 -12.26
N MET A 244 -7.02 -9.83 -11.52
CA MET A 244 -7.41 -11.17 -11.95
C MET A 244 -8.23 -11.14 -13.23
N ALA A 245 -9.17 -10.20 -13.37
CA ALA A 245 -9.96 -10.01 -14.59
C ALA A 245 -9.07 -9.68 -15.81
N ARG A 246 -8.13 -8.75 -15.64
CA ARG A 246 -7.13 -8.40 -16.68
C ARG A 246 -6.24 -9.58 -17.06
N LEU A 247 -5.98 -10.51 -16.13
CA LEU A 247 -5.25 -11.76 -16.39
C LEU A 247 -6.11 -12.83 -17.07
N GLY A 248 -7.42 -12.60 -17.21
CA GLY A 248 -8.35 -13.51 -17.88
C GLY A 248 -9.08 -14.48 -16.94
N GLU A 249 -9.14 -14.19 -15.64
CA GLU A 249 -9.89 -14.99 -14.67
C GLU A 249 -11.39 -14.77 -14.83
N PRO A 250 -12.20 -15.82 -15.13
CA PRO A 250 -13.65 -15.69 -15.27
C PRO A 250 -14.33 -15.24 -13.97
N GLY A 251 -15.30 -14.33 -14.10
CA GLY A 251 -16.08 -13.82 -12.97
C GLY A 251 -15.32 -12.85 -12.04
N ALA A 252 -14.05 -12.54 -12.34
CA ALA A 252 -13.25 -11.66 -11.48
C ALA A 252 -13.70 -10.19 -11.54
N ALA A 253 -14.16 -9.72 -12.70
CA ALA A 253 -14.69 -8.37 -12.83
C ALA A 253 -15.95 -8.17 -11.98
N GLU A 254 -16.86 -9.15 -11.96
CA GLU A 254 -18.06 -9.13 -11.11
C GLU A 254 -17.70 -9.17 -9.62
N ARG A 255 -16.64 -9.90 -9.26
CA ARG A 255 -16.13 -9.92 -7.87
C ARG A 255 -15.58 -8.55 -7.48
N SER A 256 -14.79 -7.90 -8.33
CA SER A 256 -14.32 -6.53 -8.14
C SER A 256 -15.49 -5.56 -7.92
N GLY A 257 -16.52 -5.66 -8.77
CA GLY A 257 -17.73 -4.84 -8.66
C GLY A 257 -18.47 -5.04 -7.34
N ARG A 258 -18.63 -6.30 -6.88
CA ARG A 258 -19.26 -6.58 -5.58
C ARG A 258 -18.49 -6.00 -4.40
N VAL A 259 -17.17 -6.16 -4.37
CA VAL A 259 -16.33 -5.56 -3.30
C VAL A 259 -16.44 -4.04 -3.32
N THR A 260 -16.43 -3.42 -4.50
CA THR A 260 -16.60 -1.96 -4.65
C THR A 260 -17.97 -1.50 -4.16
N ALA A 261 -19.05 -2.21 -4.49
CA ALA A 261 -20.40 -1.91 -4.01
C ALA A 261 -20.50 -2.00 -2.47
N ALA A 262 -19.97 -3.08 -1.89
CA ALA A 262 -19.94 -3.26 -0.43
C ALA A 262 -19.10 -2.16 0.27
N LEU A 263 -17.98 -1.73 -0.33
CA LEU A 263 -17.21 -0.58 0.16
C LEU A 263 -18.05 0.70 0.21
N VAL A 264 -18.80 1.00 -0.87
CA VAL A 264 -19.66 2.20 -0.93
C VAL A 264 -20.80 2.08 0.09
N GLU A 265 -21.46 0.94 0.17
CA GLU A 265 -22.59 0.74 1.07
C GLU A 265 -22.19 0.88 2.55
N ARG A 266 -21.05 0.30 2.95
CA ARG A 266 -20.71 0.15 4.36
C ARG A 266 -19.71 1.17 4.89
N LEU A 267 -18.78 1.64 4.05
CA LEU A 267 -17.65 2.48 4.51
C LEU A 267 -17.75 3.93 4.06
N TRP A 268 -18.58 4.25 3.04
CA TRP A 268 -18.73 5.63 2.59
C TRP A 268 -19.49 6.48 3.61
N ASP A 269 -18.88 7.59 4.01
CA ASP A 269 -19.53 8.62 4.84
C ASP A 269 -19.92 9.81 3.95
N PRO A 270 -21.21 9.92 3.57
CA PRO A 270 -21.65 10.98 2.68
C PRO A 270 -21.60 12.37 3.31
N GLU A 271 -21.68 12.51 4.62
CA GLU A 271 -21.59 13.79 5.32
C GLU A 271 -20.16 14.33 5.29
N ARG A 272 -19.18 13.43 5.47
CA ARG A 272 -17.76 13.78 5.48
C ARG A 272 -17.10 13.63 4.10
N ALA A 273 -17.77 13.03 3.13
CA ALA A 273 -17.27 12.74 1.78
C ALA A 273 -15.94 11.97 1.78
N ILE A 274 -15.84 10.91 2.61
CA ILE A 274 -14.66 10.05 2.72
C ILE A 274 -15.05 8.65 3.18
N PHE A 275 -14.30 7.63 2.74
CA PHE A 275 -14.46 6.28 3.27
C PHE A 275 -13.83 6.17 4.67
N ARG A 276 -14.50 5.46 5.57
CA ARG A 276 -14.06 5.32 6.96
C ARG A 276 -13.94 3.85 7.36
N PRO A 277 -12.86 3.48 8.07
CA PRO A 277 -12.75 2.13 8.61
C PRO A 277 -13.89 1.85 9.60
N LEU A 278 -14.37 0.60 9.64
CA LEU A 278 -15.27 0.13 10.70
C LEU A 278 -14.47 -0.50 11.82
N GLY A 279 -14.76 -0.10 13.04
CA GLY A 279 -14.15 -0.66 14.25
C GLY A 279 -14.75 -1.99 14.67
N PRO A 280 -14.28 -2.56 15.81
CA PRO A 280 -14.79 -3.85 16.34
C PRO A 280 -16.27 -3.86 16.69
N ASP A 281 -16.86 -2.69 16.91
CA ASP A 281 -18.30 -2.52 17.18
C ASP A 281 -19.13 -2.28 15.90
N GLY A 282 -18.52 -2.40 14.72
CA GLY A 282 -19.14 -2.13 13.42
C GLY A 282 -19.36 -0.64 13.13
N ARG A 283 -18.90 0.26 14.00
CA ARG A 283 -19.10 1.71 13.82
C ARG A 283 -17.94 2.35 13.06
N PRO A 284 -18.23 3.38 12.24
CA PRO A 284 -17.21 4.11 11.53
C PRO A 284 -16.22 4.83 12.47
N LEU A 285 -14.93 4.63 12.26
CA LEU A 285 -13.86 5.31 12.98
C LEU A 285 -13.69 6.76 12.47
N ARG A 286 -13.32 7.70 13.36
CA ARG A 286 -13.51 9.14 13.10
C ARG A 286 -12.40 9.78 12.28
N VAL A 287 -11.17 9.32 12.37
CA VAL A 287 -10.00 10.02 11.82
C VAL A 287 -9.92 9.83 10.31
N ALA A 288 -9.90 10.93 9.58
CA ALA A 288 -9.72 10.94 8.12
C ALA A 288 -8.25 10.72 7.75
N THR A 289 -7.99 9.62 7.05
CA THR A 289 -6.67 9.25 6.54
C THR A 289 -6.72 9.04 5.02
N TRP A 290 -5.56 9.00 4.36
CA TRP A 290 -5.51 8.73 2.92
C TRP A 290 -6.07 7.33 2.57
N ALA A 291 -6.12 6.40 3.52
CA ALA A 291 -6.79 5.12 3.32
C ALA A 291 -8.25 5.30 2.85
N GLY A 292 -8.93 6.34 3.38
CA GLY A 292 -10.27 6.69 2.95
C GLY A 292 -10.37 7.31 1.55
N LEU A 293 -9.25 7.61 0.90
CA LEU A 293 -9.17 8.07 -0.49
C LEU A 293 -8.72 6.96 -1.45
N ALA A 294 -8.22 5.84 -0.94
CA ALA A 294 -7.75 4.73 -1.77
C ALA A 294 -8.85 4.17 -2.72
N PRO A 295 -10.13 4.09 -2.32
CA PRO A 295 -11.20 3.65 -3.22
C PRO A 295 -11.39 4.51 -4.49
N LEU A 296 -10.85 5.74 -4.54
CA LEU A 296 -10.86 6.57 -5.75
C LEU A 296 -10.17 5.91 -6.95
N ALA A 297 -9.23 4.99 -6.70
CA ALA A 297 -8.55 4.24 -7.76
C ALA A 297 -9.41 3.13 -8.41
N LEU A 298 -10.60 2.84 -7.87
CA LEU A 298 -11.44 1.72 -8.33
C LEU A 298 -12.21 2.08 -9.61
N PRO A 299 -12.15 1.22 -10.65
CA PRO A 299 -12.87 1.48 -11.91
C PRO A 299 -14.38 1.53 -11.77
N GLY A 300 -14.93 0.76 -10.83
CA GLY A 300 -16.38 0.67 -10.59
C GLY A 300 -16.92 1.61 -9.51
N LEU A 301 -16.12 2.58 -9.03
CA LEU A 301 -16.61 3.55 -8.05
C LEU A 301 -17.63 4.49 -8.70
N PRO A 302 -18.82 4.74 -8.10
CA PRO A 302 -19.79 5.68 -8.65
C PRO A 302 -19.21 7.09 -8.79
N ASP A 303 -19.46 7.73 -9.94
CA ASP A 303 -18.91 9.05 -10.28
C ASP A 303 -19.25 10.12 -9.25
N GLU A 304 -20.47 10.11 -8.69
CA GLU A 304 -20.90 11.04 -7.65
C GLU A 304 -20.06 10.89 -6.37
N VAL A 305 -19.80 9.65 -5.95
CA VAL A 305 -18.96 9.35 -4.77
C VAL A 305 -17.53 9.83 -5.02
N ALA A 306 -16.98 9.52 -6.20
CA ALA A 306 -15.64 9.94 -6.59
C ALA A 306 -15.53 11.48 -6.62
N ALA A 307 -16.46 12.17 -7.30
CA ALA A 307 -16.45 13.62 -7.40
C ALA A 307 -16.51 14.29 -6.02
N ARG A 308 -17.41 13.83 -5.14
CA ARG A 308 -17.54 14.39 -3.78
C ARG A 308 -16.28 14.16 -2.95
N ALA A 309 -15.67 12.96 -2.98
CA ALA A 309 -14.45 12.70 -2.25
C ALA A 309 -13.26 13.50 -2.79
N ILE A 310 -13.16 13.67 -4.11
CA ILE A 310 -12.12 14.47 -4.74
C ILE A 310 -12.23 15.94 -4.33
N GLU A 311 -13.40 16.55 -4.49
CA GLU A 311 -13.58 17.98 -4.22
C GLU A 311 -13.51 18.31 -2.72
N ALA A 312 -14.21 17.54 -1.88
CA ALA A 312 -14.33 17.85 -0.47
C ALA A 312 -13.13 17.40 0.36
N GLN A 313 -12.30 16.48 -0.13
CA GLN A 313 -11.19 15.92 0.63
C GLN A 313 -9.87 16.02 -0.11
N LEU A 314 -9.72 15.34 -1.28
CA LEU A 314 -8.42 15.20 -1.94
C LEU A 314 -7.86 16.54 -2.39
N LEU A 315 -8.67 17.39 -3.06
CA LEU A 315 -8.25 18.69 -3.60
C LEU A 315 -8.36 19.85 -2.59
N ASP A 316 -8.89 19.60 -1.38
CA ASP A 316 -8.97 20.62 -0.34
C ASP A 316 -7.59 20.91 0.28
N PRO A 317 -7.05 22.15 0.14
CA PRO A 317 -5.76 22.54 0.69
C PRO A 317 -5.75 22.60 2.22
N ALA A 318 -6.88 22.58 2.89
CA ALA A 318 -6.99 22.47 4.34
C ALA A 318 -6.96 21.01 4.82
N ARG A 319 -6.98 20.03 3.90
CA ARG A 319 -7.09 18.59 4.21
C ARG A 319 -5.96 17.78 3.62
N PHE A 320 -6.09 17.39 2.31
CA PHE A 320 -5.13 16.48 1.68
C PHE A 320 -4.31 17.12 0.55
N TRP A 321 -4.71 18.31 0.03
CA TRP A 321 -3.97 18.98 -1.04
C TRP A 321 -2.94 19.98 -0.52
N LEU A 322 -2.05 19.49 0.36
CA LEU A 322 -0.96 20.29 0.90
C LEU A 322 0.13 20.57 -0.17
N PRO A 323 1.15 21.42 0.10
CA PRO A 323 2.24 21.67 -0.85
C PRO A 323 2.88 20.41 -1.41
N PHE A 324 2.97 19.34 -0.63
CA PHE A 324 3.42 18.02 -1.04
C PHE A 324 2.38 16.96 -0.70
N PRO A 325 1.34 16.79 -1.58
CA PRO A 325 0.27 15.83 -1.34
C PRO A 325 0.77 14.38 -1.50
N VAL A 326 0.12 13.37 -0.98
CA VAL A 326 -1.05 13.32 -0.13
C VAL A 326 -0.57 12.98 1.28
N PRO A 327 -0.89 13.77 2.31
CA PRO A 327 -0.49 13.43 3.69
C PRO A 327 -1.22 12.17 4.18
N SER A 328 -0.58 11.43 5.10
CA SER A 328 -1.16 10.19 5.63
C SER A 328 -2.41 10.39 6.49
N VAL A 329 -2.60 11.59 7.03
CA VAL A 329 -3.78 12.02 7.79
C VAL A 329 -4.19 13.40 7.28
N SER A 330 -5.48 13.67 7.22
CA SER A 330 -6.00 15.00 6.86
C SER A 330 -5.42 16.08 7.77
N ALA A 331 -4.96 17.19 7.20
CA ALA A 331 -4.42 18.31 7.98
C ALA A 331 -5.46 18.97 8.91
N ALA A 332 -6.75 18.75 8.65
CA ALA A 332 -7.85 19.20 9.50
C ALA A 332 -8.05 18.32 10.76
N GLU A 333 -7.41 17.15 10.85
CA GLU A 333 -7.58 16.28 12.01
C GLU A 333 -6.70 16.72 13.19
N PRO A 334 -7.22 16.72 14.43
CA PRO A 334 -6.44 17.06 15.63
C PRO A 334 -5.22 16.15 15.86
N SER A 335 -5.26 14.94 15.30
CA SER A 335 -4.17 13.95 15.37
C SER A 335 -3.08 14.16 14.30
N PHE A 336 -3.24 15.13 13.39
CA PHE A 336 -2.27 15.41 12.35
C PHE A 336 -0.91 15.85 12.90
N ARG A 337 0.16 15.22 12.45
CA ARG A 337 1.55 15.49 12.87
C ARG A 337 2.47 15.33 11.65
N PRO A 338 2.81 16.44 10.95
CA PRO A 338 3.50 16.38 9.65
C PRO A 338 4.99 16.00 9.74
N GLY A 339 5.62 16.17 10.90
CA GLY A 339 7.03 15.90 11.08
C GLY A 339 7.34 14.53 11.68
N ASP A 340 8.59 14.09 11.53
CA ASP A 340 9.12 12.97 12.31
C ASP A 340 9.29 13.41 13.77
N THR A 341 8.55 12.80 14.68
CA THR A 341 8.59 13.18 16.10
C THR A 341 9.87 12.74 16.82
N GLY A 342 10.80 12.07 16.11
CA GLY A 342 12.17 11.82 16.58
C GLY A 342 12.32 11.00 17.86
N ARG A 343 11.24 10.38 18.37
CA ARG A 343 11.23 9.61 19.61
C ARG A 343 11.23 8.10 19.36
N PRO A 344 11.66 7.24 20.34
CA PRO A 344 12.06 5.86 20.05
C PRO A 344 10.98 4.98 19.42
N ILE A 345 9.72 5.42 19.44
CA ILE A 345 8.61 4.73 18.78
C ILE A 345 7.98 5.70 17.79
N ARG A 346 8.33 5.52 16.53
CA ARG A 346 7.97 6.42 15.44
C ARG A 346 6.49 6.28 15.12
N ARG A 347 5.77 7.40 15.22
CA ARG A 347 4.37 7.54 14.80
C ARG A 347 4.30 8.16 13.41
N TYR A 348 4.86 7.50 12.42
CA TYR A 348 5.13 8.07 11.09
C TYR A 348 3.90 8.12 10.17
N TRP A 349 2.83 7.35 10.43
CA TRP A 349 1.58 7.40 9.67
C TRP A 349 0.57 8.42 10.24
N ARG A 350 1.06 9.57 10.74
CA ARG A 350 0.23 10.58 11.41
C ARG A 350 0.27 11.96 10.75
N GLY A 351 0.67 12.05 9.48
CA GLY A 351 0.69 13.31 8.75
C GLY A 351 1.69 13.38 7.61
N PRO A 352 2.90 12.76 7.67
CA PRO A 352 3.83 12.80 6.55
C PRO A 352 3.23 12.24 5.26
N THR A 353 3.73 12.74 4.13
CA THR A 353 3.38 12.23 2.79
C THR A 353 4.16 10.97 2.48
N TRP A 354 3.45 9.92 2.12
CA TRP A 354 3.98 8.64 1.66
C TRP A 354 3.59 8.40 0.21
N LEU A 355 4.53 7.99 -0.62
CA LEU A 355 4.28 7.87 -2.06
C LEU A 355 3.41 6.67 -2.45
N PHE A 356 3.09 5.78 -1.51
CA PHE A 356 2.00 4.81 -1.69
C PHE A 356 0.68 5.50 -2.09
N ALA A 357 0.32 6.57 -1.37
CA ALA A 357 -0.91 7.31 -1.60
C ALA A 357 -0.96 7.98 -2.98
N THR A 358 0.19 8.40 -3.51
CA THR A 358 0.28 9.12 -4.78
C THR A 358 -0.31 8.31 -5.92
N ARG A 359 -0.02 6.99 -5.99
CA ARG A 359 -0.52 6.13 -7.07
C ARG A 359 -2.04 6.04 -7.06
N PHE A 360 -2.64 5.78 -5.89
CA PHE A 360 -4.10 5.73 -5.76
C PHE A 360 -4.76 7.06 -6.10
N ALA A 361 -4.17 8.17 -5.66
CA ALA A 361 -4.68 9.49 -5.94
C ALA A 361 -4.58 9.87 -7.43
N VAL A 362 -3.47 9.56 -8.11
CA VAL A 362 -3.31 9.78 -9.56
C VAL A 362 -4.35 8.98 -10.34
N ASP A 363 -4.52 7.69 -10.03
CA ASP A 363 -5.51 6.85 -10.72
C ASP A 363 -6.93 7.38 -10.49
N GLY A 364 -7.27 7.79 -9.27
CA GLY A 364 -8.57 8.37 -8.95
C GLY A 364 -8.84 9.66 -9.69
N LEU A 365 -7.87 10.56 -9.76
CA LEU A 365 -7.99 11.82 -10.50
C LEU A 365 -8.15 11.59 -12.00
N LEU A 366 -7.36 10.68 -12.59
CA LEU A 366 -7.47 10.35 -14.03
C LEU A 366 -8.84 9.73 -14.35
N ARG A 367 -9.34 8.80 -13.53
CA ARG A 367 -10.67 8.19 -13.72
C ARG A 367 -11.81 9.21 -13.65
N ALA A 368 -11.66 10.21 -12.78
CA ALA A 368 -12.64 11.28 -12.63
C ALA A 368 -12.46 12.43 -13.66
N GLY A 369 -11.61 12.27 -14.68
CA GLY A 369 -11.35 13.31 -15.68
C GLY A 369 -10.62 14.54 -15.13
N ARG A 370 -9.96 14.44 -13.98
CA ARG A 370 -9.19 15.52 -13.35
C ARG A 370 -7.71 15.46 -13.75
N GLU A 371 -7.45 15.40 -15.05
CA GLU A 371 -6.10 15.18 -15.61
C GLU A 371 -5.09 16.23 -15.18
N ASP A 372 -5.49 17.53 -15.09
CA ASP A 372 -4.58 18.60 -14.68
C ASP A 372 -4.14 18.43 -13.23
N ALA A 373 -5.04 18.02 -12.34
CA ALA A 373 -4.71 17.72 -10.94
C ALA A 373 -3.83 16.48 -10.83
N ALA A 374 -4.08 15.45 -11.64
CA ALA A 374 -3.25 14.25 -11.70
C ALA A 374 -1.82 14.58 -12.15
N ARG A 375 -1.67 15.39 -13.23
CA ARG A 375 -0.39 15.89 -13.71
C ARG A 375 0.33 16.75 -12.66
N ASP A 376 -0.37 17.65 -11.99
CA ASP A 376 0.20 18.50 -10.93
C ASP A 376 0.73 17.64 -9.77
N LEU A 377 -0.07 16.70 -9.27
CA LEU A 377 0.33 15.76 -8.21
C LEU A 377 1.59 14.96 -8.61
N ALA A 378 1.56 14.36 -9.79
CA ALA A 378 2.65 13.51 -10.26
C ALA A 378 3.97 14.31 -10.46
N ARG A 379 3.88 15.52 -11.04
CA ARG A 379 5.03 16.40 -11.25
C ARG A 379 5.62 16.90 -9.93
N ARG A 380 4.79 17.32 -8.97
CA ARG A 380 5.27 17.70 -7.63
C ARG A 380 5.97 16.52 -6.94
N THR A 381 5.43 15.32 -7.07
CA THR A 381 6.02 14.10 -6.51
C THR A 381 7.37 13.78 -7.17
N ALA A 382 7.46 13.83 -8.49
CA ALA A 382 8.71 13.62 -9.23
C ALA A 382 9.78 14.64 -8.85
N ALA A 383 9.44 15.94 -8.83
CA ALA A 383 10.32 17.02 -8.40
C ALA A 383 10.79 16.86 -6.94
N LEU A 384 9.88 16.41 -6.06
CA LEU A 384 10.19 16.12 -4.66
C LEU A 384 11.26 15.03 -4.55
N VAL A 385 11.07 13.90 -5.23
CA VAL A 385 12.01 12.78 -5.22
C VAL A 385 13.36 13.16 -5.86
N LEU A 386 13.35 13.86 -6.98
CA LEU A 386 14.57 14.32 -7.64
C LEU A 386 15.40 15.27 -6.74
N ARG A 387 14.73 16.07 -5.90
CA ARG A 387 15.37 17.02 -4.98
C ARG A 387 15.82 16.40 -3.66
N GLN A 388 15.01 15.52 -3.06
CA GLN A 388 15.21 15.00 -1.70
C GLN A 388 15.71 13.56 -1.68
N GLY A 389 15.78 12.88 -2.83
CA GLY A 389 16.05 11.46 -2.93
C GLY A 389 14.83 10.59 -2.60
N PHE A 390 14.99 9.29 -2.76
CA PHE A 390 13.96 8.27 -2.48
C PHE A 390 13.83 8.06 -0.98
N ARG A 391 13.07 8.92 -0.32
CA ARG A 391 12.87 8.86 1.14
C ARG A 391 11.68 7.98 1.49
N GLU A 392 11.65 7.48 2.73
CA GLU A 392 10.54 6.68 3.22
C GLU A 392 9.23 7.48 3.23
N TYR A 393 9.29 8.73 3.70
CA TYR A 393 8.20 9.70 3.68
C TYR A 393 8.76 11.13 3.68
N TYR A 394 7.89 12.11 3.50
CA TYR A 394 8.25 13.52 3.37
C TYR A 394 7.36 14.39 4.23
N ASP A 395 7.90 15.51 4.70
CA ASP A 395 7.11 16.54 5.36
C ASP A 395 6.18 17.20 4.33
N PRO A 396 4.85 17.19 4.53
CA PRO A 396 3.89 17.64 3.52
C PRO A 396 3.89 19.15 3.27
N TYR A 397 4.52 19.94 4.14
CA TYR A 397 4.63 21.39 3.96
C TYR A 397 5.95 21.83 3.38
N THR A 398 7.05 21.23 3.82
CA THR A 398 8.41 21.63 3.40
C THR A 398 9.01 20.74 2.34
N GLY A 399 8.46 19.55 2.14
CA GLY A 399 9.01 18.51 1.28
C GLY A 399 10.30 17.87 1.83
N ARG A 400 10.71 18.18 3.06
CA ARG A 400 11.90 17.58 3.66
C ARG A 400 11.76 16.06 3.73
N GLY A 401 12.75 15.34 3.19
CA GLY A 401 12.78 13.89 3.22
C GLY A 401 13.06 13.35 4.63
N LEU A 402 12.28 12.37 5.06
CA LEU A 402 12.26 11.78 6.38
C LEU A 402 12.39 10.24 6.29
N GLY A 403 12.63 9.58 7.42
CA GLY A 403 12.74 8.12 7.49
C GLY A 403 13.95 7.53 6.76
N ALA A 404 13.82 6.36 6.16
CA ALA A 404 14.87 5.70 5.39
C ALA A 404 15.31 6.54 4.17
N ARG A 405 16.58 6.40 3.77
CA ARG A 405 17.19 7.26 2.74
C ARG A 405 17.14 6.70 1.32
N ALA A 406 16.89 5.40 1.18
CA ALA A 406 16.80 4.71 -0.09
C ALA A 406 15.59 3.77 -0.09
N PHE A 407 14.40 4.35 0.05
CA PHE A 407 13.15 3.59 0.18
C PHE A 407 12.59 3.22 -1.19
N GLY A 408 12.51 1.91 -1.46
CA GLY A 408 12.21 1.36 -2.77
C GLY A 408 10.86 1.79 -3.34
N VAL A 409 9.82 1.85 -2.50
CA VAL A 409 8.47 2.24 -2.94
C VAL A 409 8.41 3.67 -3.48
N SER A 410 9.32 4.55 -3.06
CA SER A 410 9.36 5.91 -3.60
C SER A 410 9.73 5.97 -5.10
N ALA A 411 10.19 4.85 -5.70
CA ALA A 411 10.33 4.70 -7.14
C ALA A 411 8.98 4.77 -7.89
N MET A 412 7.84 4.58 -7.19
CA MET A 412 6.50 4.78 -7.76
C MET A 412 6.23 6.21 -8.25
N ALA A 413 7.06 7.18 -7.87
CA ALA A 413 7.02 8.52 -8.47
C ALA A 413 7.21 8.47 -10.00
N LEU A 414 7.99 7.52 -10.52
CA LEU A 414 8.17 7.30 -11.96
C LEU A 414 6.87 6.83 -12.62
N ASP A 415 6.25 5.78 -12.07
CA ASP A 415 5.00 5.24 -12.59
C ASP A 415 3.87 6.29 -12.56
N ALA A 416 3.75 7.02 -11.44
CA ALA A 416 2.77 8.09 -11.30
C ALA A 416 2.97 9.20 -12.35
N LEU A 417 4.22 9.59 -12.62
CA LEU A 417 4.54 10.60 -13.63
C LEU A 417 4.20 10.12 -15.05
N LEU A 418 4.63 8.92 -15.42
CA LEU A 418 4.37 8.35 -16.74
C LEU A 418 2.87 8.21 -17.01
N ARG A 419 2.11 7.73 -16.04
CA ARG A 419 0.64 7.61 -16.16
C ARG A 419 -0.05 8.97 -16.33
N ALA A 420 0.32 9.95 -15.51
CA ALA A 420 -0.31 11.26 -15.57
C ALA A 420 0.03 12.07 -16.85
N GLU A 421 1.18 11.79 -17.46
CA GLU A 421 1.57 12.38 -18.74
C GLU A 421 0.98 11.64 -19.96
N GLY A 422 0.23 10.55 -19.76
CA GLY A 422 -0.36 9.76 -20.83
C GLY A 422 0.68 8.98 -21.65
N ALA A 423 1.86 8.76 -21.09
CA ALA A 423 2.84 7.85 -21.70
C ALA A 423 2.28 6.44 -21.63
N SER A 424 1.82 5.93 -22.79
CA SER A 424 1.44 4.53 -22.94
C SER A 424 2.58 3.62 -22.51
N PRO A 425 2.29 2.47 -21.90
CA PRO A 425 3.29 1.51 -21.48
C PRO A 425 4.11 0.96 -22.64
#